data_cb33ada40f97547175eaf4b46c0dd0a9
#
_entry.id   cb33ada40f97547175eaf4b46c0dd0a9
#
_cell.length_a   1.000
_cell.length_b   1.000
_cell.length_c   1.000
_cell.angle_alpha   90.00
_cell.angle_beta   90.00
_cell.angle_gamma   90.00
#
_symmetry.space_group_name_H-M   'P 1'
#
loop_
_entity.id
_entity.type
_entity.pdbx_description
1 polymer ?
#
loop_
_entity_poly.entity_id
_entity_poly.type
_entity_poly.pdbx_seq_one_letter_code
_entity_poly.pdbx_strand_id
1 'polypeptide(L)'
;DELMRKLKEVQKKYDLPVQSHLSENRNEIAWVKELHPKINSYTEVYDYYGLLRKNQTIMAHAIYLGEKEKELLREKQVFLAHCAHSNANLSSGVMSLRKNLESGLNCVIASDVAGGHTPAMNQNAVMSVEISKINALFHEDEPALSLPEAFYLATKGAGTFFGKVGSFESGYEFDALVIDMDEMGDLFVRTVTEKLEQFFYDGDDRNIIDRYCQGKQLPKPFPEVERVKKG
;
A
#
# COMPACT_ATOMS: atom_id res chain seq x y z
N ASP A 1 0.84 10.45 25.65
CA ASP A 1 -0.59 10.75 25.91
C ASP A 1 -0.99 12.18 25.49
N GLU A 2 -0.21 13.20 25.81
CA GLU A 2 -0.46 14.58 25.42
C GLU A 2 -0.36 14.78 23.90
N LEU A 3 0.66 14.21 23.27
CA LEU A 3 0.83 14.26 21.83
C LEU A 3 -0.37 13.65 21.09
N MET A 4 -0.84 12.49 21.52
CA MET A 4 -2.00 11.80 20.90
C MET A 4 -3.27 12.67 20.99
N ARG A 5 -3.49 13.36 22.12
CA ARG A 5 -4.63 14.29 22.27
C ARG A 5 -4.50 15.50 21.35
N LYS A 6 -3.31 16.10 21.26
CA LYS A 6 -3.05 17.22 20.34
C LYS A 6 -3.23 16.82 18.87
N LEU A 7 -2.77 15.62 18.48
CA LEU A 7 -3.02 15.08 17.14
C LEU A 7 -4.53 14.95 16.87
N LYS A 8 -5.29 14.45 17.85
CA LYS A 8 -6.75 14.36 17.75
C LYS A 8 -7.41 15.74 17.60
N GLU A 9 -6.95 16.76 18.32
CA GLU A 9 -7.47 18.11 18.21
C GLU A 9 -7.23 18.70 16.81
N VAL A 10 -6.01 18.55 16.27
CA VAL A 10 -5.67 18.97 14.90
C VAL A 10 -6.52 18.22 13.88
N GLN A 11 -6.58 16.89 14.02
CA GLN A 11 -7.38 16.02 13.17
C GLN A 11 -8.85 16.46 13.12
N LYS A 12 -9.45 16.71 14.30
CA LYS A 12 -10.85 17.17 14.41
C LYS A 12 -11.06 18.55 13.83
N LYS A 13 -10.12 19.48 14.08
CA LYS A 13 -10.22 20.88 13.63
C LYS A 13 -10.25 21.00 12.10
N TYR A 14 -9.48 20.17 11.41
CA TYR A 14 -9.32 20.24 9.96
C TYR A 14 -9.96 19.06 9.21
N ASP A 15 -10.64 18.18 9.92
CA ASP A 15 -11.27 16.95 9.40
C ASP A 15 -10.30 16.08 8.56
N LEU A 16 -9.07 15.92 9.05
CA LEU A 16 -8.02 15.22 8.33
C LEU A 16 -8.18 13.70 8.46
N PRO A 17 -7.86 12.92 7.41
CA PRO A 17 -7.62 11.50 7.56
C PRO A 17 -6.38 11.25 8.43
N VAL A 18 -6.23 10.02 8.92
CA VAL A 18 -5.10 9.59 9.77
C VAL A 18 -4.29 8.52 9.07
N GLN A 19 -2.97 8.65 9.12
CA GLN A 19 -2.03 7.62 8.69
C GLN A 19 -1.01 7.40 9.81
N SER A 20 -0.73 6.13 10.12
CA SER A 20 0.29 5.74 11.10
C SER A 20 0.74 4.29 10.90
N HIS A 21 1.63 3.81 11.76
CA HIS A 21 2.08 2.40 11.82
C HIS A 21 1.25 1.62 12.83
N LEU A 22 1.13 0.32 12.62
CA LEU A 22 0.39 -0.57 13.52
C LEU A 22 1.01 -1.96 13.54
N SER A 23 1.42 -2.42 14.74
CA SER A 23 1.82 -3.81 14.99
C SER A 23 2.82 -4.36 13.98
N GLU A 24 3.86 -3.57 13.66
CA GLU A 24 4.90 -3.93 12.72
C GLU A 24 5.82 -5.02 13.26
N ASN A 25 6.22 -4.90 14.52
CA ASN A 25 7.08 -5.90 15.15
C ASN A 25 6.73 -6.11 16.64
N ARG A 26 7.21 -7.24 17.20
CA ARG A 26 6.84 -7.65 18.57
C ARG A 26 7.40 -6.72 19.65
N ASN A 27 8.58 -6.12 19.42
CA ASN A 27 9.19 -5.19 20.38
C ASN A 27 8.40 -3.89 20.44
N GLU A 28 7.95 -3.38 19.29
CA GLU A 28 7.06 -2.22 19.20
C GLU A 28 5.76 -2.45 19.98
N ILE A 29 5.12 -3.60 19.77
CA ILE A 29 3.88 -3.97 20.47
C ILE A 29 4.09 -4.01 21.99
N ALA A 30 5.20 -4.64 22.43
CA ALA A 30 5.55 -4.70 23.85
C ALA A 30 5.76 -3.30 24.43
N TRP A 31 6.48 -2.45 23.72
CA TRP A 31 6.73 -1.06 24.14
C TRP A 31 5.45 -0.23 24.21
N VAL A 32 4.57 -0.34 23.23
CA VAL A 32 3.25 0.32 23.27
C VAL A 32 2.44 -0.15 24.46
N LYS A 33 2.49 -1.44 24.79
CA LYS A 33 1.82 -1.98 25.99
C LYS A 33 2.39 -1.41 27.30
N GLU A 34 3.69 -1.18 27.38
CA GLU A 34 4.33 -0.52 28.52
C GLU A 34 3.90 0.95 28.66
N LEU A 35 3.78 1.66 27.54
CA LEU A 35 3.34 3.06 27.51
C LEU A 35 1.86 3.22 27.83
N HIS A 36 1.04 2.21 27.50
CA HIS A 36 -0.42 2.22 27.68
C HIS A 36 -0.92 0.97 28.43
N PRO A 37 -0.49 0.74 29.69
CA PRO A 37 -0.72 -0.53 30.40
C PRO A 37 -2.22 -0.83 30.64
N LYS A 38 -3.08 0.19 30.64
CA LYS A 38 -4.51 0.07 30.87
C LYS A 38 -5.34 -0.21 29.61
N ILE A 39 -4.72 -0.16 28.42
CA ILE A 39 -5.36 -0.43 27.14
C ILE A 39 -4.94 -1.84 26.68
N ASN A 40 -5.89 -2.60 26.12
CA ASN A 40 -5.65 -4.03 25.88
C ASN A 40 -4.74 -4.30 24.68
N SER A 41 -4.86 -3.52 23.61
CA SER A 41 -4.11 -3.75 22.38
C SER A 41 -3.59 -2.44 21.76
N TYR A 42 -2.66 -2.57 20.82
CA TYR A 42 -2.09 -1.43 20.11
C TYR A 42 -3.17 -0.70 19.26
N THR A 43 -4.03 -1.44 18.59
CA THR A 43 -5.16 -0.89 17.83
C THR A 43 -6.10 -0.08 18.73
N GLU A 44 -6.41 -0.60 19.93
CA GLU A 44 -7.25 0.10 20.89
C GLU A 44 -6.63 1.41 21.40
N VAL A 45 -5.29 1.58 21.37
CA VAL A 45 -4.65 2.86 21.71
C VAL A 45 -5.11 3.96 20.76
N TYR A 46 -5.07 3.70 19.43
CA TYR A 46 -5.55 4.67 18.45
C TYR A 46 -7.05 4.96 18.60
N ASP A 47 -7.85 3.94 18.88
CA ASP A 47 -9.30 4.12 19.08
C ASP A 47 -9.59 4.94 20.34
N TYR A 48 -8.90 4.66 21.45
CA TYR A 48 -9.01 5.41 22.71
C TYR A 48 -8.74 6.90 22.53
N TYR A 49 -7.75 7.27 21.75
CA TYR A 49 -7.47 8.68 21.44
C TYR A 49 -8.33 9.21 20.29
N GLY A 50 -9.22 8.40 19.70
CA GLY A 50 -10.12 8.80 18.63
C GLY A 50 -9.41 9.07 17.30
N LEU A 51 -8.25 8.46 17.09
CA LEU A 51 -7.46 8.54 15.86
C LEU A 51 -7.78 7.39 14.89
N LEU A 52 -8.50 6.36 15.34
CA LEU A 52 -9.01 5.29 14.50
C LEU A 52 -10.36 5.69 13.90
N ARG A 53 -10.32 6.49 12.85
CA ARG A 53 -11.51 7.06 12.21
C ARG A 53 -12.10 6.10 11.18
N LYS A 54 -13.42 5.95 11.21
CA LYS A 54 -14.13 5.10 10.26
C LYS A 54 -13.89 5.57 8.82
N ASN A 55 -13.38 4.67 7.98
CA ASN A 55 -13.10 4.90 6.55
C ASN A 55 -12.19 6.10 6.25
N GLN A 56 -11.41 6.55 7.23
CA GLN A 56 -10.50 7.70 7.11
C GLN A 56 -9.15 7.45 7.80
N THR A 57 -8.80 6.17 8.00
CA THR A 57 -7.53 5.80 8.62
C THR A 57 -6.82 4.75 7.79
N ILE A 58 -5.52 4.96 7.58
CA ILE A 58 -4.58 4.00 6.99
C ILE A 58 -3.59 3.61 8.08
N MET A 59 -3.40 2.29 8.29
CA MET A 59 -2.40 1.74 9.19
C MET A 59 -1.40 0.89 8.41
N ALA A 60 -0.13 1.26 8.46
CA ALA A 60 0.94 0.53 7.81
C ALA A 60 1.30 -0.74 8.60
N HIS A 61 1.79 -1.74 7.88
CA HIS A 61 2.29 -3.04 8.33
C HIS A 61 1.22 -4.01 8.84
N ALA A 62 0.61 -3.78 9.99
CA ALA A 62 -0.47 -4.62 10.56
C ALA A 62 -0.15 -6.13 10.54
N ILE A 63 1.10 -6.50 10.89
CA ILE A 63 1.62 -7.87 10.77
C ILE A 63 1.06 -8.75 11.90
N TYR A 64 1.11 -8.25 13.13
CA TYR A 64 0.81 -9.03 14.33
C TYR A 64 -0.52 -8.59 14.96
N LEU A 65 -1.63 -8.85 14.27
CA LEU A 65 -2.97 -8.50 14.75
C LEU A 65 -3.65 -9.68 15.45
N GLY A 66 -4.24 -9.42 16.62
CA GLY A 66 -5.19 -10.33 17.26
C GLY A 66 -6.60 -10.24 16.66
N GLU A 67 -7.44 -11.26 16.87
CA GLU A 67 -8.78 -11.30 16.27
C GLU A 67 -9.67 -10.11 16.68
N LYS A 68 -9.62 -9.68 17.94
CA LYS A 68 -10.36 -8.48 18.40
C LYS A 68 -9.89 -7.19 17.75
N GLU A 69 -8.60 -7.09 17.42
CA GLU A 69 -8.06 -5.96 16.69
C GLU A 69 -8.58 -5.96 15.25
N LYS A 70 -8.61 -7.12 14.59
CA LYS A 70 -9.19 -7.28 13.25
C LYS A 70 -10.68 -6.93 13.21
N GLU A 71 -11.44 -7.33 14.23
CA GLU A 71 -12.86 -6.96 14.37
C GLU A 71 -13.03 -5.45 14.45
N LEU A 72 -12.25 -4.77 15.30
CA LEU A 72 -12.28 -3.32 15.44
C LEU A 72 -11.86 -2.60 14.14
N LEU A 73 -10.79 -3.06 13.49
CA LEU A 73 -10.31 -2.51 12.23
C LEU A 73 -11.36 -2.66 11.11
N ARG A 74 -12.07 -3.79 11.06
CA ARG A 74 -13.16 -4.03 10.10
C ARG A 74 -14.36 -3.13 10.39
N GLU A 75 -14.80 -3.01 11.65
CA GLU A 75 -15.90 -2.13 12.05
C GLU A 75 -15.61 -0.67 11.66
N LYS A 76 -14.38 -0.22 11.89
CA LYS A 76 -13.92 1.13 11.53
C LYS A 76 -13.56 1.28 10.06
N GLN A 77 -13.60 0.21 9.27
CA GLN A 77 -13.21 0.23 7.85
C GLN A 77 -11.82 0.85 7.65
N VAL A 78 -10.88 0.48 8.51
CA VAL A 78 -9.49 0.94 8.43
C VAL A 78 -8.79 0.27 7.25
N PHE A 79 -7.99 1.03 6.52
CA PHE A 79 -7.14 0.52 5.45
C PHE A 79 -5.82 0.02 6.04
N LEU A 80 -5.43 -1.19 5.71
CA LEU A 80 -4.17 -1.81 6.12
C LEU A 80 -3.18 -1.78 4.96
N ALA A 81 -2.13 -1.01 5.09
CA ALA A 81 -1.12 -0.86 4.05
C ALA A 81 -0.07 -1.96 4.16
N HIS A 82 -0.08 -2.89 3.20
CA HIS A 82 0.91 -3.95 3.09
C HIS A 82 2.20 -3.41 2.48
N CYS A 83 3.24 -3.31 3.31
CA CYS A 83 4.55 -2.76 2.98
C CYS A 83 5.58 -3.88 2.80
N ALA A 84 5.40 -4.76 1.79
CA ALA A 84 6.17 -6.00 1.64
C ALA A 84 7.69 -5.79 1.62
N HIS A 85 8.17 -4.80 0.88
CA HIS A 85 9.61 -4.48 0.80
C HIS A 85 10.17 -4.05 2.15
N SER A 86 9.48 -3.14 2.84
CA SER A 86 9.92 -2.66 4.16
C SER A 86 9.90 -3.78 5.20
N ASN A 87 8.80 -4.53 5.27
CA ASN A 87 8.67 -5.65 6.19
C ASN A 87 9.79 -6.67 6.05
N ALA A 88 10.18 -6.99 4.80
CA ALA A 88 11.28 -7.89 4.50
C ALA A 88 12.64 -7.26 4.83
N ASN A 89 12.88 -6.00 4.43
CA ASN A 89 14.15 -5.31 4.63
C ASN A 89 14.48 -5.11 6.11
N LEU A 90 13.47 -4.79 6.92
CA LEU A 90 13.61 -4.56 8.36
C LEU A 90 13.44 -5.84 9.20
N SER A 91 13.17 -6.98 8.54
CA SER A 91 12.90 -8.25 9.22
C SER A 91 11.71 -8.17 10.20
N SER A 92 10.72 -7.32 9.88
CA SER A 92 9.55 -7.10 10.73
C SER A 92 8.63 -8.32 10.77
N GLY A 93 8.50 -9.03 9.64
CA GLY A 93 7.67 -10.23 9.50
C GLY A 93 6.87 -10.24 8.20
N VAL A 94 5.94 -11.18 8.08
CA VAL A 94 5.05 -11.32 6.93
C VAL A 94 3.60 -11.04 7.38
N MET A 95 2.95 -10.06 6.75
CA MET A 95 1.52 -9.84 6.93
C MET A 95 0.74 -10.97 6.27
N SER A 96 -0.17 -11.62 6.99
CA SER A 96 -1.10 -12.62 6.45
C SER A 96 -2.14 -11.95 5.55
N LEU A 97 -1.69 -11.45 4.38
CA LEU A 97 -2.50 -10.62 3.49
C LEU A 97 -3.76 -11.37 3.02
N ARG A 98 -3.62 -12.65 2.62
CA ARG A 98 -4.75 -13.47 2.17
C ARG A 98 -5.83 -13.59 3.24
N LYS A 99 -5.47 -14.00 4.46
CA LYS A 99 -6.43 -14.12 5.58
C LYS A 99 -7.08 -12.79 5.95
N ASN A 100 -6.33 -11.70 5.88
CA ASN A 100 -6.86 -10.38 6.14
C ASN A 100 -7.92 -9.98 5.10
N LEU A 101 -7.66 -10.22 3.80
CA LEU A 101 -8.63 -10.00 2.72
C LEU A 101 -9.88 -10.87 2.89
N GLU A 102 -9.72 -12.17 3.13
CA GLU A 102 -10.82 -13.11 3.34
C GLU A 102 -11.66 -12.78 4.57
N SER A 103 -11.04 -12.20 5.60
CA SER A 103 -11.75 -11.72 6.78
C SER A 103 -12.44 -10.36 6.58
N GLY A 104 -12.41 -9.81 5.37
CA GLY A 104 -13.10 -8.56 5.01
C GLY A 104 -12.40 -7.30 5.51
N LEU A 105 -11.09 -7.33 5.74
CA LEU A 105 -10.28 -6.15 6.02
C LEU A 105 -9.91 -5.43 4.72
N ASN A 106 -9.90 -4.11 4.75
CA ASN A 106 -9.48 -3.29 3.62
C ASN A 106 -7.94 -3.29 3.53
N CYS A 107 -7.37 -4.19 2.74
CA CYS A 107 -5.92 -4.23 2.51
C CYS A 107 -5.55 -3.50 1.23
N VAL A 108 -4.42 -2.80 1.25
CA VAL A 108 -3.84 -2.07 0.12
C VAL A 108 -2.33 -2.28 0.07
N ILE A 109 -1.70 -2.05 -1.07
CA ILE A 109 -0.24 -2.14 -1.21
C ILE A 109 0.36 -0.74 -1.05
N ALA A 110 1.48 -0.66 -0.33
CA ALA A 110 2.23 0.58 -0.12
C ALA A 110 3.75 0.33 -0.16
N SER A 111 4.52 1.39 -0.37
CA SER A 111 5.98 1.31 -0.50
C SER A 111 6.74 1.40 0.81
N ASP A 112 6.24 2.23 1.73
CA ASP A 112 6.98 2.60 2.96
C ASP A 112 8.45 2.96 2.68
N VAL A 113 8.67 3.80 1.66
CA VAL A 113 10.02 4.28 1.34
C VAL A 113 10.49 5.31 2.40
N ALA A 114 11.66 5.18 3.08
CA ALA A 114 12.80 4.34 2.77
C ALA A 114 12.99 3.11 3.70
N GLY A 115 11.98 2.63 4.42
CA GLY A 115 11.98 1.28 5.00
C GLY A 115 11.99 0.26 3.87
N GLY A 116 11.09 0.40 2.89
CA GLY A 116 11.19 -0.21 1.56
C GLY A 116 12.15 0.57 0.65
N HIS A 117 12.87 -0.11 -0.23
CA HIS A 117 13.93 0.48 -1.06
C HIS A 117 13.44 1.13 -2.36
N THR A 118 12.15 1.04 -2.69
CA THR A 118 11.61 1.58 -3.94
C THR A 118 10.23 2.25 -3.76
N PRO A 119 9.99 3.43 -4.35
CA PRO A 119 8.67 4.03 -4.45
C PRO A 119 7.83 3.45 -5.60
N ALA A 120 8.42 2.64 -6.50
CA ALA A 120 7.77 2.12 -7.68
C ALA A 120 6.68 1.09 -7.29
N MET A 121 5.41 1.42 -7.55
CA MET A 121 4.28 0.60 -7.10
C MET A 121 4.16 -0.73 -7.87
N ASN A 122 4.63 -0.82 -9.11
CA ASN A 122 4.73 -2.09 -9.83
C ASN A 122 5.66 -3.06 -9.07
N GLN A 123 6.83 -2.61 -8.62
CA GLN A 123 7.78 -3.42 -7.86
C GLN A 123 7.21 -3.81 -6.48
N ASN A 124 6.51 -2.90 -5.80
CA ASN A 124 5.85 -3.21 -4.53
C ASN A 124 4.73 -4.25 -4.70
N ALA A 125 3.99 -4.22 -5.81
CA ALA A 125 2.99 -5.22 -6.13
C ALA A 125 3.62 -6.60 -6.40
N VAL A 126 4.71 -6.64 -7.19
CA VAL A 126 5.48 -7.88 -7.44
C VAL A 126 6.01 -8.46 -6.12
N MET A 127 6.64 -7.64 -5.29
CA MET A 127 7.14 -8.11 -3.98
C MET A 127 6.01 -8.66 -3.09
N SER A 128 4.83 -8.06 -3.14
CA SER A 128 3.67 -8.57 -2.40
C SER A 128 3.24 -9.96 -2.90
N VAL A 129 3.29 -10.21 -4.21
CA VAL A 129 3.04 -11.53 -4.81
C VAL A 129 4.13 -12.53 -4.38
N GLU A 130 5.40 -12.16 -4.47
CA GLU A 130 6.53 -13.02 -4.13
C GLU A 130 6.53 -13.43 -2.66
N ILE A 131 6.34 -12.47 -1.75
CA ILE A 131 6.24 -12.75 -0.31
C ILE A 131 5.02 -13.62 0.00
N SER A 132 3.90 -13.42 -0.68
CA SER A 132 2.72 -14.27 -0.49
C SER A 132 2.96 -15.72 -0.95
N LYS A 133 3.72 -15.93 -2.03
CA LYS A 133 4.14 -17.27 -2.48
C LYS A 133 5.05 -17.95 -1.46
N ILE A 134 6.00 -17.20 -0.89
CA ILE A 134 6.86 -17.71 0.19
C ILE A 134 6.02 -18.06 1.43
N ASN A 135 5.10 -17.19 1.82
CA ASN A 135 4.20 -17.44 2.95
C ASN A 135 3.36 -18.70 2.77
N ALA A 136 2.85 -18.93 1.55
CA ALA A 136 2.06 -20.12 1.21
C ALA A 136 2.83 -21.45 1.38
N LEU A 137 4.17 -21.44 1.32
CA LEU A 137 4.99 -22.65 1.57
C LEU A 137 4.95 -23.09 3.05
N PHE A 138 4.65 -22.17 3.95
CA PHE A 138 4.59 -22.41 5.40
C PHE A 138 3.16 -22.38 5.96
N HIS A 139 2.20 -21.92 5.17
CA HIS A 139 0.80 -21.75 5.52
C HIS A 139 -0.09 -22.21 4.36
N GLU A 140 -0.37 -23.54 4.29
CA GLU A 140 -1.13 -24.15 3.19
C GLU A 140 -2.56 -23.60 3.04
N ASP A 141 -3.11 -23.02 4.10
CA ASP A 141 -4.41 -22.37 4.14
C ASP A 141 -4.38 -20.89 3.71
N GLU A 142 -3.23 -20.39 3.27
CA GLU A 142 -3.06 -19.05 2.72
C GLU A 142 -2.57 -19.10 1.26
N PRO A 143 -3.46 -19.27 0.27
CA PRO A 143 -3.05 -19.29 -1.14
C PRO A 143 -2.39 -17.96 -1.52
N ALA A 144 -1.37 -18.07 -2.38
CA ALA A 144 -0.60 -16.91 -2.83
C ALA A 144 -1.47 -15.86 -3.55
N LEU A 145 -1.08 -14.61 -3.44
CA LEU A 145 -1.67 -13.51 -4.17
C LEU A 145 -1.33 -13.64 -5.67
N SER A 146 -2.31 -13.41 -6.53
CA SER A 146 -2.09 -13.29 -7.97
C SER A 146 -1.72 -11.85 -8.35
N LEU A 147 -1.07 -11.66 -9.52
CA LEU A 147 -0.74 -10.33 -9.99
C LEU A 147 -1.98 -9.44 -10.26
N PRO A 148 -3.10 -9.95 -10.84
CA PRO A 148 -4.34 -9.16 -10.95
C PRO A 148 -4.88 -8.68 -9.60
N GLU A 149 -4.82 -9.50 -8.55
CA GLU A 149 -5.20 -9.08 -7.19
C GLU A 149 -4.25 -7.99 -6.67
N ALA A 150 -2.93 -8.17 -6.83
CA ALA A 150 -1.95 -7.16 -6.44
C ALA A 150 -2.15 -5.84 -7.20
N PHE A 151 -2.43 -5.92 -8.50
CA PHE A 151 -2.78 -4.74 -9.31
C PHE A 151 -4.01 -4.02 -8.77
N TYR A 152 -5.07 -4.75 -8.44
CA TYR A 152 -6.27 -4.18 -7.83
C TYR A 152 -5.94 -3.48 -6.49
N LEU A 153 -5.18 -4.13 -5.62
CA LEU A 153 -4.81 -3.58 -4.31
C LEU A 153 -3.90 -2.34 -4.41
N ALA A 154 -3.13 -2.22 -5.50
CA ALA A 154 -2.26 -1.08 -5.77
C ALA A 154 -2.95 0.07 -6.54
N THR A 155 -4.15 -0.16 -7.09
CA THR A 155 -4.88 0.82 -7.92
C THR A 155 -6.27 1.10 -7.37
N LYS A 156 -7.30 0.46 -7.90
CA LYS A 156 -8.71 0.70 -7.53
C LYS A 156 -8.96 0.42 -6.05
N GLY A 157 -8.43 -0.66 -5.50
CA GLY A 157 -8.59 -1.00 -4.08
C GLY A 157 -8.06 0.10 -3.17
N ALA A 158 -6.82 0.55 -3.40
CA ALA A 158 -6.22 1.67 -2.65
C ALA A 158 -6.94 3.00 -2.92
N GLY A 159 -7.37 3.21 -4.15
CA GLY A 159 -8.09 4.40 -4.59
C GLY A 159 -9.37 4.68 -3.81
N THR A 160 -10.06 3.64 -3.34
CA THR A 160 -11.31 3.78 -2.58
C THR A 160 -11.16 4.61 -1.30
N PHE A 161 -9.95 4.73 -0.75
CA PHE A 161 -9.67 5.63 0.38
C PHE A 161 -9.87 7.10 0.01
N PHE A 162 -9.53 7.46 -1.23
CA PHE A 162 -9.63 8.82 -1.76
C PHE A 162 -10.93 9.08 -2.53
N GLY A 163 -11.77 8.06 -2.71
CA GLY A 163 -13.01 8.13 -3.46
C GLY A 163 -12.98 7.33 -4.77
N LYS A 164 -13.40 7.95 -5.87
CA LYS A 164 -13.44 7.29 -7.18
C LYS A 164 -12.16 7.55 -7.98
N VAL A 165 -11.04 6.94 -7.56
CA VAL A 165 -9.74 6.99 -8.24
C VAL A 165 -9.18 5.58 -8.45
N GLY A 166 -8.22 5.43 -9.33
CA GLY A 166 -7.53 4.16 -9.61
C GLY A 166 -8.32 3.18 -10.50
N SER A 167 -9.31 3.66 -11.27
CA SER A 167 -10.05 2.87 -12.26
C SER A 167 -10.45 3.73 -13.46
N PHE A 168 -10.66 3.09 -14.62
CA PHE A 168 -11.20 3.71 -15.84
C PHE A 168 -12.72 3.56 -15.98
N GLU A 169 -13.42 3.15 -14.91
CA GLU A 169 -14.87 3.07 -14.93
C GLU A 169 -15.52 4.46 -15.00
N SER A 170 -16.72 4.52 -15.58
CA SER A 170 -17.48 5.77 -15.66
C SER A 170 -17.69 6.42 -14.29
N GLY A 171 -17.35 7.70 -14.19
CA GLY A 171 -17.46 8.48 -12.94
C GLY A 171 -16.24 8.42 -12.02
N TYR A 172 -15.17 7.72 -12.42
CA TYR A 172 -13.87 7.79 -11.77
C TYR A 172 -13.05 8.97 -12.30
N GLU A 173 -12.17 9.51 -11.48
CA GLU A 173 -11.13 10.45 -11.91
C GLU A 173 -10.21 9.76 -12.92
N PHE A 174 -9.85 10.46 -14.00
CA PHE A 174 -8.95 9.91 -14.99
C PHE A 174 -7.50 10.10 -14.54
N ASP A 175 -7.02 9.14 -13.76
CA ASP A 175 -5.61 8.99 -13.37
C ASP A 175 -5.00 7.86 -14.19
N ALA A 176 -4.00 8.16 -15.03
CA ALA A 176 -3.49 7.20 -15.99
C ALA A 176 -1.98 7.34 -16.21
N LEU A 177 -1.36 6.20 -16.48
CA LEU A 177 0.00 6.11 -17.02
C LEU A 177 -0.08 5.58 -18.45
N VAL A 178 0.69 6.17 -19.35
CA VAL A 178 0.93 5.62 -20.70
C VAL A 178 2.28 4.94 -20.67
N ILE A 179 2.26 3.64 -20.92
CA ILE A 179 3.45 2.77 -20.84
C ILE A 179 3.91 2.44 -22.26
N ASP A 180 5.17 2.72 -22.58
CA ASP A 180 5.82 2.24 -23.78
C ASP A 180 6.53 0.93 -23.50
N MET A 181 6.14 -0.12 -24.25
CA MET A 181 6.68 -1.46 -24.13
C MET A 181 7.54 -1.86 -25.32
N ASP A 182 7.66 -1.01 -26.35
CA ASP A 182 8.34 -1.35 -27.61
C ASP A 182 9.84 -1.55 -27.40
N GLU A 183 10.45 -0.84 -26.47
CA GLU A 183 11.87 -1.01 -26.13
C GLU A 183 12.20 -2.32 -25.41
N MET A 184 11.21 -3.03 -24.88
CA MET A 184 11.42 -4.28 -24.14
C MET A 184 11.59 -5.51 -25.05
N GLY A 185 11.51 -5.33 -26.36
CA GLY A 185 11.82 -6.36 -27.37
C GLY A 185 10.85 -7.54 -27.36
N ASP A 186 9.71 -7.39 -28.01
CA ASP A 186 8.73 -8.47 -28.13
C ASP A 186 9.17 -9.46 -29.22
N LEU A 187 9.62 -10.64 -28.80
CA LEU A 187 9.80 -11.78 -29.70
C LEU A 187 8.47 -12.46 -30.10
N PHE A 188 7.38 -12.14 -29.36
CA PHE A 188 6.06 -12.76 -29.54
C PHE A 188 4.96 -11.71 -29.42
N VAL A 189 3.82 -11.95 -30.09
CA VAL A 189 2.60 -11.13 -29.89
C VAL A 189 2.03 -11.44 -28.52
N ARG A 190 1.95 -10.44 -27.66
CA ARG A 190 1.42 -10.52 -26.29
C ARG A 190 0.02 -9.96 -26.20
N THR A 191 -0.79 -10.57 -25.35
CA THR A 191 -2.07 -10.02 -24.92
C THR A 191 -1.85 -8.78 -24.04
N VAL A 192 -2.89 -7.97 -23.83
CA VAL A 192 -2.82 -6.81 -22.91
C VAL A 192 -2.44 -7.24 -21.49
N THR A 193 -2.97 -8.36 -21.01
CA THR A 193 -2.62 -8.91 -19.69
C THR A 193 -1.14 -9.25 -19.60
N GLU A 194 -0.59 -9.95 -20.59
CA GLU A 194 0.83 -10.31 -20.63
C GLU A 194 1.75 -9.07 -20.74
N LYS A 195 1.33 -8.02 -21.46
CA LYS A 195 2.06 -6.75 -21.47
C LYS A 195 2.04 -6.06 -20.11
N LEU A 196 0.90 -6.09 -19.41
CA LEU A 196 0.80 -5.56 -18.07
C LEU A 196 1.69 -6.34 -17.09
N GLU A 197 1.67 -7.67 -17.14
CA GLU A 197 2.55 -8.53 -16.35
C GLU A 197 4.03 -8.22 -16.63
N GLN A 198 4.41 -8.08 -17.90
CA GLN A 198 5.76 -7.72 -18.29
C GLN A 198 6.17 -6.37 -17.69
N PHE A 199 5.31 -5.34 -17.78
CA PHE A 199 5.61 -4.04 -17.16
C PHE A 199 5.80 -4.15 -15.64
N PHE A 200 4.99 -4.96 -14.97
CA PHE A 200 5.12 -5.12 -13.52
C PHE A 200 6.46 -5.74 -13.12
N TYR A 201 6.92 -6.78 -13.82
CA TYR A 201 8.15 -7.50 -13.49
C TYR A 201 9.41 -6.83 -14.04
N ASP A 202 9.37 -6.33 -15.27
CA ASP A 202 10.55 -5.88 -16.01
C ASP A 202 10.56 -4.36 -16.25
N GLY A 203 9.40 -3.68 -16.13
CA GLY A 203 9.27 -2.25 -16.43
C GLY A 203 9.74 -1.35 -15.29
N ASP A 204 10.18 -0.15 -15.68
CA ASP A 204 10.54 0.92 -14.76
C ASP A 204 9.99 2.29 -15.23
N ASP A 205 10.47 3.37 -14.60
CA ASP A 205 10.03 4.74 -14.90
C ASP A 205 10.39 5.20 -16.32
N ARG A 206 11.36 4.58 -17.00
CA ARG A 206 11.74 4.88 -18.40
C ARG A 206 10.64 4.44 -19.39
N ASN A 207 9.85 3.43 -19.01
CA ASN A 207 8.71 2.98 -19.81
C ASN A 207 7.49 3.90 -19.67
N ILE A 208 7.45 4.81 -18.69
CA ILE A 208 6.33 5.73 -18.48
C ILE A 208 6.52 6.97 -19.32
N ILE A 209 5.85 7.03 -20.48
CA ILE A 209 6.00 8.14 -21.43
C ILE A 209 5.07 9.32 -21.13
N ASP A 210 3.87 9.06 -20.59
CA ASP A 210 2.91 10.08 -20.20
C ASP A 210 2.20 9.73 -18.89
N ARG A 211 1.75 10.75 -18.18
CA ARG A 211 1.02 10.64 -16.91
C ARG A 211 -0.13 11.63 -16.87
N TYR A 212 -1.25 11.18 -16.37
CA TYR A 212 -2.45 11.99 -16.20
C TYR A 212 -2.93 11.92 -14.75
N CYS A 213 -3.35 13.06 -14.21
CA CYS A 213 -4.01 13.17 -12.93
C CYS A 213 -5.26 14.04 -13.08
N GLN A 214 -6.41 13.51 -12.71
CA GLN A 214 -7.72 14.15 -12.89
C GLN A 214 -7.94 14.66 -14.33
N GLY A 215 -7.55 13.86 -15.32
CA GLY A 215 -7.67 14.18 -16.74
C GLY A 215 -6.65 15.18 -17.28
N LYS A 216 -5.76 15.70 -16.45
CA LYS A 216 -4.71 16.64 -16.87
C LYS A 216 -3.39 15.90 -17.04
N GLN A 217 -2.77 16.07 -18.22
CA GLN A 217 -1.43 15.56 -18.45
C GLN A 217 -0.43 16.29 -17.53
N LEU A 218 0.37 15.50 -16.83
CA LEU A 218 1.42 16.03 -15.96
C LEU A 218 2.70 16.31 -16.77
N PRO A 219 3.44 17.38 -16.45
CA PRO A 219 4.72 17.64 -17.09
C PRO A 219 5.73 16.53 -16.78
N LYS A 220 6.67 16.30 -17.68
CA LYS A 220 7.80 15.39 -17.40
C LYS A 220 8.54 15.88 -16.14
N PRO A 221 8.91 14.97 -15.22
CA PRO A 221 9.48 15.37 -13.91
C PRO A 221 10.86 16.05 -14.04
N PHE A 222 11.58 15.71 -15.11
CA PHE A 222 12.88 16.29 -15.42
C PHE A 222 12.80 16.95 -16.79
N PRO A 223 13.00 18.30 -16.90
CA PRO A 223 13.17 18.92 -18.21
C PRO A 223 14.37 18.28 -18.90
N GLU A 224 14.29 18.15 -20.22
CA GLU A 224 15.43 17.69 -21.02
C GLU A 224 16.61 18.60 -20.72
N VAL A 225 17.57 18.09 -19.97
CA VAL A 225 18.85 18.79 -19.80
C VAL A 225 19.52 18.70 -21.16
N GLU A 226 19.66 19.83 -21.89
CA GLU A 226 20.48 19.88 -23.07
C GLU A 226 21.82 19.26 -22.72
N ARG A 227 22.10 18.10 -23.29
CA ARG A 227 23.42 17.48 -23.12
C ARG A 227 24.41 18.42 -23.77
N VAL A 228 25.10 19.19 -22.94
CA VAL A 228 26.26 19.99 -23.44
C VAL A 228 27.18 18.98 -24.12
N LYS A 229 27.22 19.05 -25.48
CA LYS A 229 28.18 18.28 -26.25
C LYS A 229 29.55 18.71 -25.75
N LYS A 230 30.25 17.85 -25.03
CA LYS A 230 31.66 18.04 -24.76
C LYS A 230 32.36 18.04 -26.11
N GLY A 231 32.83 19.22 -26.51
CA GLY A 231 33.72 19.37 -27.65
C GLY A 231 35.08 18.72 -27.41
#